data_0fa1e181b89c8363c69504521d523118
#
_entry.id   0fa1e181b89c8363c69504521d523118
#
_cell.length_a   1.000
_cell.length_b   1.000
_cell.length_c   1.000
_cell.angle_alpha   90.00
_cell.angle_beta   90.00
_cell.angle_gamma   90.00
#
_symmetry.space_group_name_H-M   'P 1'
#
loop_
_entity.id
_entity.type
_entity.pdbx_description
1 polymer ?
#
loop_
_entity_poly.entity_id
_entity_poly.type
_entity_poly.pdbx_seq_one_letter_code
_entity_poly.pdbx_strand_id
1 'polypeptide(L)'
;MDPADADYFRSQMQALKDSSRYSASVNVHSLEDYRKMRLFVTDDGKAGGALRDDELLSLWAHKDGAYPHVSSALLGLRVSLGGRILNCFDTVLPDLYSFCGFKPVARLPWDDRYAPPGWDHDTYSRYNGGRPDVVFMTYDPDRLGSRYEPGSGSIVESYDDGVAAARRAYE
;
A
#
# COMPACT_ATOMS: atom_id res chain seq x y z
N MET A 1 19.06 -6.63 4.99
CA MET A 1 19.18 -5.15 5.05
C MET A 1 19.58 -4.76 6.46
N ASP A 2 20.57 -3.88 6.60
CA ASP A 2 21.15 -3.42 7.87
C ASP A 2 20.15 -2.45 8.57
N PRO A 3 20.11 -2.35 9.92
CA PRO A 3 19.34 -1.32 10.64
C PRO A 3 19.59 0.13 10.19
N ALA A 4 20.75 0.43 9.65
CA ALA A 4 21.04 1.73 9.02
C ALA A 4 20.15 2.03 7.81
N ASP A 5 19.65 1.02 7.13
CA ASP A 5 18.78 1.16 5.97
C ASP A 5 17.38 1.68 6.34
N ALA A 6 16.96 1.51 7.61
CA ALA A 6 15.68 2.03 8.08
C ALA A 6 15.64 3.57 8.10
N ASP A 7 16.75 4.22 8.43
CA ASP A 7 16.88 5.68 8.39
C ASP A 7 16.76 6.18 6.95
N TYR A 8 17.48 5.54 6.02
CA TYR A 8 17.37 5.86 4.60
C TYR A 8 15.96 5.63 4.07
N PHE A 9 15.40 4.45 4.33
CA PHE A 9 14.05 4.11 3.88
C PHE A 9 13.00 5.11 4.36
N ARG A 10 13.02 5.45 5.65
CA ARG A 10 12.12 6.43 6.23
C ARG A 10 12.32 7.82 5.62
N SER A 11 13.57 8.23 5.36
CA SER A 11 13.86 9.51 4.71
C SER A 11 13.28 9.60 3.30
N GLN A 12 13.33 8.51 2.53
CA GLN A 12 12.73 8.45 1.20
C GLN A 12 11.19 8.50 1.26
N MET A 13 10.58 7.80 2.20
CA MET A 13 9.13 7.88 2.43
C MET A 13 8.71 9.31 2.82
N GLN A 14 9.48 9.98 3.66
CA GLN A 14 9.20 11.36 4.05
C GLN A 14 9.36 12.32 2.87
N ALA A 15 10.42 12.16 2.06
CA ALA A 15 10.64 12.96 0.85
C ALA A 15 9.49 12.78 -0.16
N LEU A 16 9.01 11.56 -0.34
CA LEU A 16 7.85 11.29 -1.18
C LEU A 16 6.60 12.00 -0.65
N LYS A 17 6.34 11.89 0.66
CA LYS A 17 5.23 12.56 1.32
C LYS A 17 5.30 14.08 1.12
N ASP A 18 6.45 14.67 1.35
CA ASP A 18 6.66 16.13 1.27
C ASP A 18 6.52 16.68 -0.15
N SER A 19 6.85 15.87 -1.16
CA SER A 19 6.80 16.26 -2.58
C SER A 19 5.50 15.88 -3.30
N SER A 20 4.67 15.03 -2.69
CA SER A 20 3.47 14.52 -3.33
C SER A 20 2.26 15.43 -3.16
N ARG A 21 1.51 15.65 -4.27
CA ARG A 21 0.19 16.24 -4.22
C ARG A 21 -0.77 15.42 -3.32
N TYR A 22 -0.56 14.12 -3.24
CA TYR A 22 -1.36 13.18 -2.46
C TYR A 22 -0.67 12.80 -1.14
N SER A 23 0.03 13.75 -0.53
CA SER A 23 0.82 13.55 0.70
C SER A 23 0.03 12.97 1.86
N ALA A 24 -1.24 13.33 2.01
CA ALA A 24 -2.09 12.86 3.11
C ALA A 24 -2.35 11.34 3.06
N SER A 25 -2.31 10.72 1.87
CA SER A 25 -2.47 9.26 1.72
C SER A 25 -1.18 8.48 1.96
N VAL A 26 -0.03 9.16 2.07
CA VAL A 26 1.27 8.53 2.33
C VAL A 26 1.46 8.39 3.83
N ASN A 27 1.47 7.15 4.32
CA ASN A 27 1.76 6.86 5.73
C ASN A 27 3.25 6.60 5.94
N VAL A 28 3.88 7.42 6.77
CA VAL A 28 5.29 7.25 7.17
C VAL A 28 5.31 6.70 8.59
N HIS A 29 5.79 5.47 8.74
CA HIS A 29 5.93 4.83 10.04
C HIS A 29 7.10 5.40 10.83
N SER A 30 7.15 5.10 12.13
CA SER A 30 8.27 5.46 12.98
C SER A 30 9.55 4.71 12.54
N LEU A 31 10.71 5.25 12.90
CA LEU A 31 11.98 4.57 12.65
C LEU A 31 12.06 3.21 13.37
N GLU A 32 11.52 3.14 14.58
CA GLU A 32 11.46 1.90 15.35
C GLU A 32 10.60 0.84 14.65
N ASP A 33 9.48 1.22 14.06
CA ASP A 33 8.63 0.31 13.30
C ASP A 33 9.35 -0.20 12.06
N TYR A 34 10.00 0.70 11.28
CA TYR A 34 10.77 0.27 10.11
C TYR A 34 11.93 -0.67 10.46
N ARG A 35 12.57 -0.51 11.62
CA ARG A 35 13.62 -1.43 12.08
C ARG A 35 13.13 -2.85 12.35
N LYS A 36 11.84 -3.02 12.59
CA LYS A 36 11.19 -4.34 12.78
C LYS A 36 10.68 -4.96 11.49
N MET A 37 10.72 -4.22 10.37
CA MET A 37 10.27 -4.68 9.06
C MET A 37 11.45 -5.14 8.19
N ARG A 38 11.16 -5.97 7.21
CA ARG A 38 12.10 -6.26 6.11
C ARG A 38 11.94 -5.15 5.06
N LEU A 39 13.02 -4.41 4.82
CA LEU A 39 13.03 -3.26 3.92
C LEU A 39 13.75 -3.62 2.62
N PHE A 40 13.23 -3.14 1.51
CA PHE A 40 13.76 -3.37 0.17
C PHE A 40 13.89 -2.03 -0.55
N VAL A 41 15.06 -1.76 -1.10
CA VAL A 41 15.36 -0.56 -1.87
C VAL A 41 16.09 -0.98 -3.14
N THR A 42 15.76 -0.37 -4.25
CA THR A 42 16.46 -0.57 -5.54
C THR A 42 17.88 -0.04 -5.49
N ASP A 43 18.75 -0.55 -6.35
CA ASP A 43 20.17 -0.18 -6.38
C ASP A 43 20.38 1.31 -6.67
N ASP A 44 19.46 1.94 -7.42
CA ASP A 44 19.48 3.38 -7.68
C ASP A 44 18.93 4.22 -6.51
N GLY A 45 18.40 3.57 -5.45
CA GLY A 45 17.81 4.23 -4.30
C GLY A 45 16.51 4.96 -4.57
N LYS A 46 15.84 4.71 -5.69
CA LYS A 46 14.67 5.49 -6.14
C LYS A 46 13.32 4.80 -5.94
N ALA A 47 13.32 3.55 -5.52
CA ALA A 47 12.09 2.84 -5.21
C ALA A 47 12.31 1.83 -4.07
N GLY A 48 11.26 1.51 -3.36
CA GLY A 48 11.32 0.56 -2.26
C GLY A 48 9.96 0.10 -1.75
N GLY A 49 10.00 -0.81 -0.82
CA GLY A 49 8.82 -1.31 -0.13
C GLY A 49 9.21 -2.07 1.13
N ALA A 50 8.26 -2.21 2.04
CA ALA A 50 8.43 -2.91 3.30
C ALA A 50 7.56 -4.17 3.39
N LEU A 51 7.99 -5.13 4.16
CA LEU A 51 7.27 -6.34 4.49
C LEU A 51 7.33 -6.55 6.00
N ARG A 52 6.17 -6.62 6.65
CA ARG A 52 6.01 -6.96 8.06
C ARG A 52 5.17 -8.22 8.15
N ASP A 53 5.79 -9.32 8.56
CA ASP A 53 5.18 -10.66 8.55
C ASP A 53 4.61 -11.00 7.16
N ASP A 54 3.30 -11.04 7.00
CA ASP A 54 2.59 -11.30 5.74
C ASP A 54 2.07 -10.02 5.04
N GLU A 55 2.27 -8.85 5.65
CA GLU A 55 1.72 -7.57 5.18
C GLU A 55 2.72 -6.76 4.36
N LEU A 56 2.34 -6.40 3.14
CA LEU A 56 3.10 -5.51 2.27
C LEU A 56 2.71 -4.05 2.58
N LEU A 57 3.71 -3.24 2.90
CA LEU A 57 3.50 -1.82 3.27
C LEU A 57 4.50 -0.92 2.57
N SER A 58 4.24 0.39 2.67
CA SER A 58 5.19 1.44 2.31
C SER A 58 5.84 1.26 0.94
N LEU A 59 5.04 0.91 -0.07
CA LEU A 59 5.51 0.91 -1.46
C LEU A 59 5.71 2.35 -1.94
N TRP A 60 6.90 2.65 -2.47
CA TRP A 60 7.23 3.95 -3.02
C TRP A 60 8.11 3.84 -4.26
N ALA A 61 7.99 4.81 -5.16
CA ALA A 61 8.81 4.94 -6.34
C ALA A 61 8.87 6.40 -6.77
N HIS A 62 10.07 6.93 -6.96
CA HIS A 62 10.29 8.26 -7.53
C HIS A 62 10.19 8.20 -9.06
N LYS A 63 9.69 9.29 -9.65
CA LYS A 63 9.47 9.37 -11.11
C LYS A 63 10.77 9.30 -11.92
N ASP A 64 11.89 9.69 -11.32
CA ASP A 64 13.23 9.69 -11.93
C ASP A 64 14.01 8.39 -11.68
N GLY A 65 13.34 7.33 -11.21
CA GLY A 65 13.93 6.01 -11.03
C GLY A 65 14.31 5.35 -12.36
N ALA A 66 15.39 4.57 -12.36
CA ALA A 66 15.94 3.94 -13.56
C ALA A 66 15.13 2.73 -14.05
N TYR A 67 14.29 2.15 -13.20
CA TYR A 67 13.63 0.88 -13.47
C TYR A 67 12.15 1.05 -13.86
N PRO A 68 11.75 0.69 -15.09
CA PRO A 68 10.36 0.70 -15.49
C PRO A 68 9.59 -0.38 -14.70
N HIS A 69 8.32 -0.13 -14.41
CA HIS A 69 7.42 -1.06 -13.69
C HIS A 69 7.96 -1.56 -12.34
N VAL A 70 8.82 -0.77 -11.69
CA VAL A 70 9.48 -1.16 -10.43
C VAL A 70 8.49 -1.49 -9.31
N SER A 71 7.34 -0.84 -9.26
CA SER A 71 6.31 -1.13 -8.25
C SER A 71 5.80 -2.57 -8.36
N SER A 72 5.53 -3.05 -9.58
CA SER A 72 5.11 -4.44 -9.81
C SER A 72 6.22 -5.44 -9.45
N ALA A 73 7.47 -5.13 -9.79
CA ALA A 73 8.61 -5.97 -9.42
C ALA A 73 8.80 -6.07 -7.90
N LEU A 74 8.69 -4.94 -7.19
CA LEU A 74 8.77 -4.90 -5.73
C LEU A 74 7.60 -5.63 -5.04
N LEU A 75 6.41 -5.59 -5.64
CA LEU A 75 5.28 -6.38 -5.15
C LEU A 75 5.55 -7.88 -5.32
N GLY A 76 5.96 -8.32 -6.50
CA GLY A 76 6.29 -9.71 -6.79
C GLY A 76 7.41 -10.26 -5.88
N LEU A 77 8.46 -9.49 -5.67
CA LEU A 77 9.54 -9.86 -4.74
C LEU A 77 9.01 -10.11 -3.33
N ARG A 78 8.20 -9.19 -2.80
CA ARG A 78 7.68 -9.32 -1.43
C ARG A 78 6.69 -10.47 -1.30
N VAL A 79 5.90 -10.76 -2.33
CA VAL A 79 5.04 -11.95 -2.39
C VAL A 79 5.88 -13.23 -2.34
N SER A 80 6.99 -13.30 -3.11
CA SER A 80 7.89 -14.46 -3.08
C SER A 80 8.54 -14.69 -1.71
N LEU A 81 8.60 -13.66 -0.88
CA LEU A 81 9.16 -13.69 0.46
C LEU A 81 8.11 -13.86 1.58
N GLY A 82 6.89 -14.16 1.23
CA GLY A 82 5.82 -14.47 2.18
C GLY A 82 4.75 -13.40 2.35
N GLY A 83 4.83 -12.27 1.62
CA GLY A 83 3.79 -11.26 1.61
C GLY A 83 2.48 -11.81 1.02
N ARG A 84 1.35 -11.53 1.66
CA ARG A 84 0.04 -12.06 1.26
C ARG A 84 -1.05 -11.02 1.28
N ILE A 85 -0.97 -10.02 2.14
CA ILE A 85 -2.02 -9.02 2.31
C ILE A 85 -1.48 -7.60 2.17
N LEU A 86 -2.35 -6.71 1.74
CA LEU A 86 -2.14 -5.27 1.76
C LEU A 86 -3.48 -4.54 1.89
N ASN A 87 -3.42 -3.26 2.17
CA ASN A 87 -4.57 -2.38 2.08
C ASN A 87 -4.17 -1.02 1.50
N CYS A 88 -5.14 -0.34 0.95
CA CYS A 88 -4.95 0.97 0.35
C CYS A 88 -6.27 1.74 0.28
N PHE A 89 -6.19 3.05 0.13
CA PHE A 89 -7.36 3.83 -0.25
C PHE A 89 -7.83 3.47 -1.67
N ASP A 90 -9.13 3.50 -1.88
CA ASP A 90 -9.78 3.24 -3.18
C ASP A 90 -9.53 4.38 -4.17
N THR A 91 -8.30 4.46 -4.62
CA THR A 91 -7.78 5.43 -5.59
C THR A 91 -7.32 4.69 -6.86
N VAL A 92 -6.12 4.99 -7.37
CA VAL A 92 -5.51 4.24 -8.48
C VAL A 92 -4.84 2.94 -8.03
N LEU A 93 -4.57 2.81 -6.73
CA LEU A 93 -3.78 1.70 -6.18
C LEU A 93 -4.47 0.33 -6.33
N PRO A 94 -5.79 0.18 -6.13
CA PRO A 94 -6.44 -1.11 -6.33
C PRO A 94 -6.30 -1.65 -7.75
N ASP A 95 -6.24 -0.80 -8.77
CA ASP A 95 -5.99 -1.23 -10.16
C ASP A 95 -4.60 -1.86 -10.31
N LEU A 96 -3.57 -1.19 -9.79
CA LEU A 96 -2.20 -1.70 -9.79
C LEU A 96 -2.11 -3.05 -9.06
N TYR A 97 -2.68 -3.11 -7.86
CA TYR A 97 -2.60 -4.31 -7.03
C TYR A 97 -3.40 -5.47 -7.60
N SER A 98 -4.57 -5.21 -8.19
CA SER A 98 -5.36 -6.25 -8.88
C SER A 98 -4.59 -6.84 -10.07
N PHE A 99 -3.93 -6.00 -10.86
CA PHE A 99 -3.08 -6.46 -11.96
C PHE A 99 -1.93 -7.35 -11.47
N CYS A 100 -1.41 -7.06 -10.27
CA CYS A 100 -0.34 -7.85 -9.63
C CYS A 100 -0.86 -9.08 -8.85
N GLY A 101 -2.13 -9.43 -8.96
CA GLY A 101 -2.70 -10.65 -8.37
C GLY A 101 -3.35 -10.47 -7.00
N PHE A 102 -3.54 -9.25 -6.53
CA PHE A 102 -4.26 -9.01 -5.28
C PHE A 102 -5.76 -8.85 -5.54
N LYS A 103 -6.58 -9.62 -4.85
CA LYS A 103 -8.04 -9.53 -4.93
C LYS A 103 -8.62 -8.75 -3.76
N PRO A 104 -9.59 -7.85 -4.00
CA PRO A 104 -10.33 -7.20 -2.92
C PRO A 104 -11.12 -8.23 -2.10
N VAL A 105 -11.00 -8.16 -0.77
CA VAL A 105 -11.68 -9.07 0.14
C VAL A 105 -12.62 -8.31 1.07
N ALA A 106 -12.17 -7.17 1.58
CA ALA A 106 -12.94 -6.34 2.49
C ALA A 106 -12.80 -4.87 2.14
N ARG A 107 -13.75 -4.08 2.60
CA ARG A 107 -13.84 -2.65 2.37
C ARG A 107 -14.32 -1.95 3.63
N LEU A 108 -13.56 -0.98 4.11
CA LEU A 108 -13.94 -0.11 5.22
C LEU A 108 -14.43 1.22 4.65
N PRO A 109 -15.71 1.58 4.83
CA PRO A 109 -16.23 2.87 4.39
C PRO A 109 -15.48 4.04 5.01
N TRP A 110 -15.33 5.12 4.23
CA TRP A 110 -14.73 6.35 4.73
C TRP A 110 -15.48 6.88 5.96
N ASP A 111 -14.72 7.35 6.94
CA ASP A 111 -15.24 8.04 8.11
C ASP A 111 -14.37 9.28 8.37
N ASP A 112 -14.99 10.46 8.32
CA ASP A 112 -14.28 11.74 8.50
C ASP A 112 -13.53 11.84 9.84
N ARG A 113 -13.97 11.08 10.86
CA ARG A 113 -13.30 11.03 12.18
C ARG A 113 -11.90 10.42 12.12
N TYR A 114 -11.65 9.59 11.14
CA TYR A 114 -10.37 8.88 10.94
C TYR A 114 -9.61 9.35 9.70
N ALA A 115 -10.01 10.50 9.14
CA ALA A 115 -9.28 11.10 8.02
C ALA A 115 -7.81 11.32 8.40
N PRO A 116 -6.85 10.95 7.52
CA PRO A 116 -5.44 11.23 7.76
C PRO A 116 -5.19 12.74 7.95
N PRO A 117 -4.22 13.13 8.78
CA PRO A 117 -3.84 14.52 8.95
C PRO A 117 -3.51 15.18 7.60
N GLY A 118 -4.05 16.37 7.38
CA GLY A 118 -3.83 17.12 6.13
C GLY A 118 -4.66 16.62 4.94
N TRP A 119 -5.66 15.77 5.16
CA TRP A 119 -6.55 15.32 4.09
C TRP A 119 -7.34 16.50 3.52
N ASP A 120 -7.28 16.66 2.20
CA ASP A 120 -8.01 17.65 1.43
C ASP A 120 -8.96 16.95 0.45
N HIS A 121 -10.26 17.05 0.70
CA HIS A 121 -11.28 16.39 -0.12
C HIS A 121 -11.25 16.85 -1.58
N ASP A 122 -10.89 18.09 -1.86
CA ASP A 122 -10.82 18.60 -3.23
C ASP A 122 -9.68 17.94 -4.02
N THR A 123 -8.53 17.72 -3.39
CA THR A 123 -7.40 17.01 -3.99
C THR A 123 -7.77 15.59 -4.41
N TYR A 124 -8.61 14.92 -3.61
CA TYR A 124 -9.07 13.55 -3.86
C TYR A 124 -10.47 13.46 -4.47
N SER A 125 -11.03 14.56 -4.97
CA SER A 125 -12.45 14.70 -5.39
C SER A 125 -12.89 13.64 -6.40
N ARG A 126 -12.00 13.17 -7.26
CA ARG A 126 -12.28 12.11 -8.24
C ARG A 126 -12.49 10.71 -7.61
N TYR A 127 -12.15 10.53 -6.35
CA TYR A 127 -12.27 9.29 -5.61
C TYR A 127 -13.38 9.41 -4.57
N ASN A 128 -14.59 9.02 -4.96
CA ASN A 128 -15.79 9.09 -4.12
C ASN A 128 -16.00 10.47 -3.44
N GLY A 129 -15.85 11.55 -4.22
CA GLY A 129 -16.02 12.91 -3.70
C GLY A 129 -15.00 13.30 -2.62
N GLY A 130 -13.79 12.73 -2.68
CA GLY A 130 -12.72 12.96 -1.71
C GLY A 130 -12.80 12.10 -0.45
N ARG A 131 -13.66 11.07 -0.45
CA ARG A 131 -13.89 10.15 0.66
C ARG A 131 -13.73 8.70 0.21
N PRO A 132 -12.53 8.29 -0.25
CA PRO A 132 -12.29 6.92 -0.71
C PRO A 132 -12.33 5.94 0.47
N ASP A 133 -12.94 4.79 0.26
CA ASP A 133 -12.89 3.69 1.22
C ASP A 133 -11.47 3.14 1.35
N VAL A 134 -11.20 2.37 2.39
CA VAL A 134 -10.00 1.52 2.49
C VAL A 134 -10.35 0.14 1.94
N VAL A 135 -9.55 -0.35 0.99
CA VAL A 135 -9.71 -1.68 0.38
C VAL A 135 -8.65 -2.60 0.95
N PHE A 136 -9.08 -3.74 1.48
CA PHE A 136 -8.20 -4.80 1.99
C PHE A 136 -8.11 -5.91 0.95
N MET A 137 -6.88 -6.27 0.59
CA MET A 137 -6.63 -7.16 -0.54
C MET A 137 -5.73 -8.33 -0.13
N THR A 138 -5.96 -9.48 -0.75
CA THR A 138 -5.20 -10.70 -0.53
C THR A 138 -4.62 -11.19 -1.85
N TYR A 139 -3.38 -11.67 -1.82
CA TYR A 139 -2.73 -12.24 -2.99
C TYR A 139 -3.35 -13.58 -3.37
N ASP A 140 -3.65 -13.70 -4.66
CA ASP A 140 -4.16 -14.90 -5.30
C ASP A 140 -3.47 -15.02 -6.67
N PRO A 141 -2.58 -16.02 -6.88
CA PRO A 141 -1.83 -16.15 -8.13
C PRO A 141 -2.72 -16.36 -9.36
N ASP A 142 -3.92 -16.90 -9.17
CA ASP A 142 -4.89 -17.09 -10.25
C ASP A 142 -5.50 -15.78 -10.75
N ARG A 143 -5.27 -14.70 -10.01
CA ARG A 143 -5.77 -13.35 -10.33
C ARG A 143 -4.74 -12.44 -10.99
N LEU A 144 -3.55 -12.92 -11.30
CA LEU A 144 -2.55 -12.15 -12.04
C LEU A 144 -3.13 -11.62 -13.35
N GLY A 145 -2.91 -10.33 -13.62
CA GLY A 145 -3.45 -9.64 -14.80
C GLY A 145 -4.93 -9.26 -14.70
N SER A 146 -5.56 -9.46 -13.55
CA SER A 146 -6.97 -9.10 -13.34
C SER A 146 -7.15 -7.57 -13.28
N ARG A 147 -8.40 -7.16 -13.54
CA ARG A 147 -8.83 -5.78 -13.35
C ARG A 147 -9.53 -5.63 -12.01
N TYR A 148 -9.37 -4.45 -11.42
CA TYR A 148 -10.13 -4.07 -10.24
C TYR A 148 -11.59 -3.79 -10.60
N GLU A 149 -12.50 -4.35 -9.81
CA GLU A 149 -13.92 -4.04 -9.88
C GLU A 149 -14.26 -3.01 -8.77
N PRO A 150 -14.62 -1.78 -9.15
CA PRO A 150 -14.97 -0.75 -8.18
C PRO A 150 -16.09 -1.21 -7.24
N GLY A 151 -15.92 -0.95 -5.94
CA GLY A 151 -16.91 -1.33 -4.92
C GLY A 151 -16.83 -2.78 -4.45
N SER A 152 -15.91 -3.60 -4.99
CA SER A 152 -15.73 -4.98 -4.54
C SER A 152 -15.14 -5.08 -3.14
N GLY A 153 -15.38 -6.21 -2.47
CA GLY A 153 -15.02 -6.47 -1.08
C GLY A 153 -16.21 -6.33 -0.13
N SER A 154 -16.26 -7.18 0.88
CA SER A 154 -17.30 -7.13 1.91
C SER A 154 -17.10 -5.96 2.85
N ILE A 155 -18.17 -5.25 3.19
CA ILE A 155 -18.10 -4.13 4.14
C ILE A 155 -17.71 -4.65 5.53
N VAL A 156 -16.74 -3.98 6.14
CA VAL A 156 -16.31 -4.21 7.53
C VAL A 156 -16.49 -2.94 8.36
N GLU A 157 -16.54 -3.10 9.68
CA GLU A 157 -16.80 -2.00 10.62
C GLU A 157 -15.53 -1.39 11.20
N SER A 158 -14.41 -2.09 11.11
CA SER A 158 -13.12 -1.62 11.62
C SER A 158 -11.94 -2.00 10.71
N TYR A 159 -10.83 -1.29 10.88
CA TYR A 159 -9.58 -1.60 10.18
C TYR A 159 -9.08 -3.01 10.54
N ASP A 160 -9.15 -3.39 11.80
CA ASP A 160 -8.70 -4.71 12.27
C ASP A 160 -9.55 -5.85 11.68
N ASP A 161 -10.86 -5.64 11.52
CA ASP A 161 -11.73 -6.60 10.83
C ASP A 161 -11.34 -6.78 9.36
N GLY A 162 -10.97 -5.69 8.70
CA GLY A 162 -10.49 -5.72 7.31
C GLY A 162 -9.20 -6.51 7.16
N VAL A 163 -8.22 -6.26 8.02
CA VAL A 163 -6.95 -7.02 8.05
C VAL A 163 -7.20 -8.50 8.33
N ALA A 164 -8.05 -8.80 9.32
CA ALA A 164 -8.40 -10.19 9.65
C ALA A 164 -9.11 -10.90 8.49
N ALA A 165 -10.01 -10.22 7.77
CA ALA A 165 -10.67 -10.77 6.59
C ALA A 165 -9.66 -11.07 5.47
N ALA A 166 -8.70 -10.18 5.22
CA ALA A 166 -7.66 -10.40 4.23
C ALA A 166 -6.79 -11.63 4.57
N ARG A 167 -6.44 -11.82 5.84
CA ARG A 167 -5.67 -13.01 6.28
C ARG A 167 -6.46 -14.30 6.11
N ARG A 168 -7.71 -14.33 6.55
CA ARG A 168 -8.56 -15.53 6.37
C ARG A 168 -8.72 -15.95 4.91
N ALA A 169 -8.61 -15.02 3.97
CA ALA A 169 -8.83 -15.29 2.56
C ALA A 169 -7.70 -16.06 1.87
N TYR A 170 -6.51 -16.18 2.49
CA TYR A 170 -5.41 -17.00 1.96
C TYR A 170 -5.06 -18.21 2.82
N GLU A 171 -5.67 -18.37 3.99
CA GLU A 171 -5.57 -19.56 4.84
C GLU A 171 -6.41 -20.73 4.23
#